data_333eaab214cea9e6ec8a31774f35bbb1
#
_entry.id   333eaab214cea9e6ec8a31774f35bbb1
#
_cell.length_a   1.000
_cell.length_b   1.000
_cell.length_c   1.000
_cell.angle_alpha   90.00
_cell.angle_beta   90.00
_cell.angle_gamma   90.00
#
_symmetry.space_group_name_H-M   'P 1'
#
loop_
_entity.id
_entity.type
_entity.pdbx_description
1 polymer ?
#
loop_
_entity_poly.entity_id
_entity_poly.type
_entity_poly.pdbx_seq_one_letter_code
_entity_poly.pdbx_strand_id
1 'polypeptide(L)'
;MTADSRAKLVARYGTEEVSPLSQCNVVIEQLLDHRSVRAFADRPLPEGTLDALIAAAQSASTSSNLQVWSVVAVQDPGRKQRLSALAGNQAYIHQAPLFLVWLADLSRVSRIGEQHDVALEALPYLESLLLGTIDAALAAQNAVVALESLGLGSVYIGGIRNDIEGVAAELDLPAHVYPVFGLCVGYPSADRPAKVKPRLPQEAVLHHETYSTAQEQSLLARYDERLGAFYHREGMKASGWSEQVVSRLRSVASLHGREALLDELKRMGFGLR
;
A
#
# COMPACT_ATOMS: atom_id res chain seq x y z
N MET A 1 -23.99 3.55 17.74
CA MET A 1 -22.51 3.51 17.86
C MET A 1 -22.18 2.98 19.23
N THR A 2 -21.32 1.96 19.33
CA THR A 2 -20.82 1.44 20.60
C THR A 2 -19.77 2.41 21.17
N ALA A 3 -19.46 2.33 22.48
CA ALA A 3 -18.36 3.07 23.09
C ALA A 3 -17.02 2.75 22.41
N ASP A 4 -16.86 1.53 21.93
CA ASP A 4 -15.69 1.07 21.20
C ASP A 4 -15.51 1.78 19.84
N SER A 5 -16.57 1.93 19.05
CA SER A 5 -16.53 2.65 17.78
C SER A 5 -16.10 4.12 17.93
N ARG A 6 -16.53 4.78 19.04
CA ARG A 6 -16.09 6.15 19.33
C ARG A 6 -14.61 6.20 19.67
N ALA A 7 -14.10 5.28 20.48
CA ALA A 7 -12.70 5.21 20.83
C ALA A 7 -11.80 5.00 19.59
N LYS A 8 -12.24 4.17 18.64
CA LYS A 8 -11.54 3.96 17.35
C LYS A 8 -11.52 5.23 16.50
N LEU A 9 -12.60 6.01 16.45
CA LEU A 9 -12.60 7.31 15.77
C LEU A 9 -11.66 8.32 16.42
N VAL A 10 -11.67 8.41 17.76
CA VAL A 10 -10.74 9.25 18.52
C VAL A 10 -9.28 8.88 18.19
N ALA A 11 -8.95 7.61 18.19
CA ALA A 11 -7.62 7.14 17.80
C ALA A 11 -7.29 7.49 16.34
N ARG A 12 -8.25 7.31 15.41
CA ARG A 12 -8.07 7.55 13.97
C ARG A 12 -7.87 9.04 13.63
N TYR A 13 -8.47 9.96 14.37
CA TYR A 13 -8.34 11.40 14.12
C TYR A 13 -7.49 12.14 15.15
N GLY A 14 -7.06 11.46 16.22
CA GLY A 14 -6.18 12.04 17.26
C GLY A 14 -6.85 13.16 18.06
N THR A 15 -8.17 13.12 18.20
CA THR A 15 -8.95 14.15 18.90
C THR A 15 -10.23 13.57 19.51
N GLU A 16 -10.66 14.10 20.65
CA GLU A 16 -11.95 13.79 21.24
C GLU A 16 -13.14 14.47 20.49
N GLU A 17 -12.84 15.48 19.70
CA GLU A 17 -13.81 16.20 18.88
C GLU A 17 -14.11 15.43 17.60
N VAL A 18 -14.80 14.30 17.74
CA VAL A 18 -15.25 13.45 16.62
C VAL A 18 -16.76 13.36 16.60
N SER A 19 -17.35 13.59 15.43
CA SER A 19 -18.76 13.34 15.21
C SER A 19 -19.04 11.83 15.20
N PRO A 20 -20.07 11.35 15.91
CA PRO A 20 -20.47 9.97 15.88
C PRO A 20 -20.85 9.53 14.46
N LEU A 21 -20.40 8.35 14.03
CA LEU A 21 -20.91 7.75 12.80
C LEU A 21 -22.37 7.31 13.02
N SER A 22 -23.27 7.76 12.15
CA SER A 22 -24.67 7.29 12.15
C SER A 22 -24.77 5.84 11.68
N GLN A 23 -23.83 5.40 10.83
CA GLN A 23 -23.71 4.04 10.32
C GLN A 23 -22.34 3.49 10.69
N CYS A 24 -22.30 2.37 11.41
CA CYS A 24 -21.07 1.66 11.79
C CYS A 24 -21.35 0.17 11.93
N ASN A 25 -20.43 -0.65 11.41
CA ASN A 25 -20.48 -2.11 11.52
C ASN A 25 -19.08 -2.66 11.74
N VAL A 26 -18.96 -3.97 11.91
CA VAL A 26 -17.67 -4.65 12.17
C VAL A 26 -16.60 -4.34 11.13
N VAL A 27 -16.97 -4.20 9.86
CA VAL A 27 -16.01 -3.89 8.78
C VAL A 27 -15.48 -2.46 8.93
N ILE A 28 -16.36 -1.49 9.20
CA ILE A 28 -15.95 -0.09 9.43
C ILE A 28 -15.05 0.00 10.67
N GLU A 29 -15.41 -0.68 11.74
CA GLU A 29 -14.62 -0.74 12.99
C GLU A 29 -13.22 -1.32 12.75
N GLN A 30 -13.10 -2.37 11.94
CA GLN A 30 -11.84 -2.96 11.54
C GLN A 30 -11.00 -1.98 10.72
N LEU A 31 -11.59 -1.29 9.74
CA LEU A 31 -10.90 -0.28 8.93
C LEU A 31 -10.40 0.90 9.78
N LEU A 32 -11.18 1.33 10.78
CA LEU A 32 -10.75 2.38 11.72
C LEU A 32 -9.56 1.93 12.57
N ASP A 33 -9.43 0.64 12.84
CA ASP A 33 -8.35 0.06 13.65
C ASP A 33 -7.08 -0.27 12.85
N HIS A 34 -7.09 -0.06 11.52
CA HIS A 34 -5.94 -0.31 10.65
C HIS A 34 -4.68 0.41 11.11
N ARG A 35 -3.55 -0.32 11.11
CA ARG A 35 -2.23 0.19 11.41
C ARG A 35 -1.13 -0.57 10.69
N SER A 36 -0.11 0.12 10.21
CA SER A 36 1.06 -0.53 9.59
C SER A 36 1.91 -1.25 10.64
N VAL A 37 2.07 -2.56 10.51
CA VAL A 37 2.87 -3.42 11.37
C VAL A 37 4.25 -3.64 10.77
N ARG A 38 5.32 -3.26 11.52
CA ARG A 38 6.72 -3.37 11.09
C ARG A 38 7.56 -4.27 12.02
N ALA A 39 6.90 -4.96 12.94
CA ALA A 39 7.52 -5.96 13.80
C ALA A 39 6.60 -7.17 13.85
N PHE A 40 7.13 -8.30 13.44
CA PHE A 40 6.38 -9.55 13.36
C PHE A 40 6.86 -10.54 14.39
N ALA A 41 5.93 -11.35 14.92
CA ALA A 41 6.26 -12.50 15.73
C ALA A 41 6.87 -13.59 14.85
N ASP A 42 7.80 -14.34 15.42
CA ASP A 42 8.35 -15.56 14.80
C ASP A 42 7.31 -16.70 14.89
N ARG A 43 6.30 -16.57 14.03
CA ARG A 43 5.18 -17.50 14.00
C ARG A 43 4.76 -17.72 12.54
N PRO A 44 4.68 -18.98 12.06
CA PRO A 44 4.21 -19.29 10.73
C PRO A 44 2.74 -18.92 10.57
N LEU A 45 2.34 -18.63 9.33
CA LEU A 45 0.94 -18.44 8.97
C LEU A 45 0.25 -19.80 8.90
N PRO A 46 -1.05 -19.88 9.29
CA PRO A 46 -1.85 -21.08 9.12
C PRO A 46 -1.93 -21.50 7.63
N GLU A 47 -2.06 -22.80 7.42
CA GLU A 47 -2.37 -23.35 6.09
C GLU A 47 -3.66 -22.72 5.53
N GLY A 48 -3.71 -22.48 4.23
CA GLY A 48 -4.85 -21.83 3.55
C GLY A 48 -4.92 -20.32 3.72
N THR A 49 -4.04 -19.70 4.55
CA THR A 49 -4.04 -18.24 4.70
C THR A 49 -3.83 -17.53 3.37
N LEU A 50 -2.83 -17.96 2.57
CA LEU A 50 -2.54 -17.33 1.29
C LEU A 50 -3.75 -17.44 0.34
N ASP A 51 -4.39 -18.59 0.25
CA ASP A 51 -5.56 -18.82 -0.60
C ASP A 51 -6.73 -17.88 -0.22
N ALA A 52 -6.97 -17.72 1.09
CA ALA A 52 -8.01 -16.81 1.58
C ALA A 52 -7.69 -15.34 1.22
N LEU A 53 -6.42 -14.92 1.33
CA LEU A 53 -6.00 -13.57 0.95
C LEU A 53 -6.13 -13.32 -0.55
N ILE A 54 -5.79 -14.31 -1.39
CA ILE A 54 -5.93 -14.19 -2.84
C ILE A 54 -7.41 -14.17 -3.24
N ALA A 55 -8.26 -15.01 -2.65
CA ALA A 55 -9.71 -14.97 -2.90
C ALA A 55 -10.31 -13.61 -2.55
N ALA A 56 -9.91 -13.00 -1.42
CA ALA A 56 -10.33 -11.66 -1.04
C ALA A 56 -9.81 -10.61 -2.03
N ALA A 57 -8.55 -10.71 -2.47
CA ALA A 57 -7.96 -9.82 -3.46
C ALA A 57 -8.71 -9.88 -4.80
N GLN A 58 -9.02 -11.08 -5.28
CA GLN A 58 -9.78 -11.29 -6.53
C GLN A 58 -11.22 -10.78 -6.47
N SER A 59 -11.74 -10.55 -5.26
CA SER A 59 -13.08 -9.96 -5.06
C SER A 59 -13.09 -8.43 -5.18
N ALA A 60 -11.94 -7.79 -5.42
CA ALA A 60 -11.87 -6.36 -5.68
C ALA A 60 -12.48 -6.00 -7.05
N SER A 61 -12.96 -4.76 -7.17
CA SER A 61 -13.36 -4.21 -8.46
C SER A 61 -12.13 -4.07 -9.37
N THR A 62 -12.32 -4.25 -10.68
CA THR A 62 -11.29 -4.10 -11.70
C THR A 62 -11.85 -3.35 -12.89
N SER A 63 -11.04 -2.52 -13.54
CA SER A 63 -11.50 -1.73 -14.68
C SER A 63 -11.86 -2.65 -15.84
N SER A 64 -13.09 -2.49 -16.36
CA SER A 64 -13.64 -3.27 -17.49
C SER A 64 -13.45 -4.79 -17.37
N ASN A 65 -13.33 -5.30 -16.16
CA ASN A 65 -13.03 -6.70 -15.85
C ASN A 65 -11.72 -7.21 -16.52
N LEU A 66 -10.77 -6.32 -16.80
CA LEU A 66 -9.50 -6.68 -17.44
C LEU A 66 -8.58 -7.48 -16.51
N GLN A 67 -8.71 -7.29 -15.19
CA GLN A 67 -7.96 -8.00 -14.15
C GLN A 67 -6.44 -7.96 -14.40
N VAL A 68 -5.92 -6.78 -14.70
CA VAL A 68 -4.53 -6.53 -15.13
C VAL A 68 -3.58 -6.39 -13.96
N TRP A 69 -3.68 -7.29 -13.01
CA TRP A 69 -2.78 -7.41 -11.87
C TRP A 69 -2.37 -8.86 -11.62
N SER A 70 -1.25 -9.01 -10.96
CA SER A 70 -0.74 -10.29 -10.45
C SER A 70 -0.05 -10.07 -9.11
N VAL A 71 0.25 -11.14 -8.38
CA VAL A 71 1.01 -11.09 -7.14
C VAL A 71 1.98 -12.26 -7.06
N VAL A 72 3.22 -12.00 -6.64
CA VAL A 72 4.20 -13.03 -6.33
C VAL A 72 4.31 -13.18 -4.81
N ALA A 73 4.03 -14.39 -4.30
CA ALA A 73 4.18 -14.73 -2.89
C ALA A 73 5.61 -15.25 -2.63
N VAL A 74 6.34 -14.58 -1.75
CA VAL A 74 7.73 -14.91 -1.41
C VAL A 74 7.82 -15.33 0.06
N GLN A 75 8.23 -16.57 0.30
CA GLN A 75 8.46 -17.13 1.63
C GLN A 75 9.92 -17.54 1.83
N ASP A 76 10.68 -17.80 0.75
CA ASP A 76 12.10 -18.16 0.82
C ASP A 76 12.91 -17.05 1.50
N PRO A 77 13.63 -17.36 2.60
CA PRO A 77 14.36 -16.34 3.37
C PRO A 77 15.46 -15.64 2.54
N GLY A 78 16.16 -16.39 1.67
CA GLY A 78 17.20 -15.84 0.83
C GLY A 78 16.66 -14.85 -0.20
N ARG A 79 15.52 -15.18 -0.85
CA ARG A 79 14.84 -14.28 -1.79
C ARG A 79 14.30 -13.04 -1.08
N LYS A 80 13.68 -13.18 0.09
CA LYS A 80 13.25 -12.03 0.90
C LYS A 80 14.41 -11.12 1.29
N GLN A 81 15.58 -11.69 1.60
CA GLN A 81 16.78 -10.90 1.93
C GLN A 81 17.27 -10.09 0.71
N ARG A 82 17.34 -10.69 -0.49
CA ARG A 82 17.71 -9.98 -1.72
C ARG A 82 16.72 -8.88 -2.07
N LEU A 83 15.41 -9.16 -2.00
CA LEU A 83 14.37 -8.16 -2.19
C LEU A 83 14.43 -7.04 -1.14
N SER A 84 14.79 -7.35 0.10
CA SER A 84 15.01 -6.34 1.15
C SER A 84 16.15 -5.39 0.77
N ALA A 85 17.26 -5.91 0.23
CA ALA A 85 18.38 -5.09 -0.23
C ALA A 85 17.96 -4.12 -1.34
N LEU A 86 17.26 -4.62 -2.36
CA LEU A 86 16.71 -3.80 -3.46
C LEU A 86 15.71 -2.75 -2.97
N ALA A 87 14.95 -3.05 -1.91
CA ALA A 87 13.97 -2.16 -1.31
C ALA A 87 14.54 -1.18 -0.27
N GLY A 88 15.86 -0.98 -0.21
CA GLY A 88 16.52 -0.06 0.72
C GLY A 88 16.76 -0.65 2.11
N ASN A 89 17.06 -1.94 2.19
CA ASN A 89 17.45 -2.69 3.40
C ASN A 89 16.41 -2.64 4.53
N GLN A 90 15.12 -2.75 4.19
CA GLN A 90 14.05 -2.76 5.18
C GLN A 90 13.94 -4.13 5.87
N ALA A 91 14.47 -4.24 7.09
CA ALA A 91 14.61 -5.49 7.84
C ALA A 91 13.30 -6.30 8.00
N TYR A 92 12.16 -5.64 8.11
CA TYR A 92 10.87 -6.31 8.26
C TYR A 92 10.42 -7.09 7.02
N ILE A 93 11.05 -6.89 5.83
CA ILE A 93 10.77 -7.70 4.64
C ILE A 93 11.23 -9.15 4.87
N HIS A 94 12.46 -9.35 5.37
CA HIS A 94 12.94 -10.70 5.63
C HIS A 94 12.45 -11.27 6.97
N GLN A 95 12.00 -10.43 7.90
CA GLN A 95 11.42 -10.87 9.18
C GLN A 95 9.97 -11.37 9.05
N ALA A 96 9.19 -10.82 8.10
CA ALA A 96 7.83 -11.27 7.88
C ALA A 96 7.79 -12.72 7.36
N PRO A 97 6.88 -13.58 7.84
CA PRO A 97 6.72 -14.94 7.34
C PRO A 97 6.32 -14.98 5.86
N LEU A 98 5.58 -13.99 5.37
CA LEU A 98 5.15 -13.87 3.98
C LEU A 98 5.41 -12.46 3.46
N PHE A 99 5.96 -12.37 2.26
CA PHE A 99 6.11 -11.14 1.50
C PHE A 99 5.40 -11.28 0.15
N LEU A 100 4.44 -10.40 -0.12
CA LEU A 100 3.67 -10.36 -1.36
C LEU A 100 4.16 -9.19 -2.22
N VAL A 101 4.56 -9.44 -3.47
CA VAL A 101 4.90 -8.39 -4.43
C VAL A 101 3.75 -8.23 -5.41
N TRP A 102 3.07 -7.10 -5.34
CA TRP A 102 1.92 -6.76 -6.16
C TRP A 102 2.36 -6.09 -7.45
N LEU A 103 1.81 -6.55 -8.56
CA LEU A 103 2.26 -6.27 -9.91
C LEU A 103 1.12 -5.67 -10.74
N ALA A 104 1.42 -4.61 -11.50
CA ALA A 104 0.62 -4.26 -12.67
C ALA A 104 1.05 -5.21 -13.79
N ASP A 105 0.14 -6.06 -14.27
CA ASP A 105 0.44 -7.14 -15.21
C ASP A 105 -0.35 -6.97 -16.52
N LEU A 106 0.29 -6.33 -17.47
CA LEU A 106 -0.22 -6.18 -18.83
C LEU A 106 0.23 -7.32 -19.77
N SER A 107 1.13 -8.19 -19.31
CA SER A 107 1.66 -9.29 -20.12
C SER A 107 0.57 -10.31 -20.51
N ARG A 108 -0.41 -10.51 -19.63
CA ARG A 108 -1.54 -11.41 -19.90
C ARG A 108 -2.38 -10.91 -21.06
N VAL A 109 -2.74 -9.62 -21.07
CA VAL A 109 -3.55 -9.06 -22.16
C VAL A 109 -2.74 -8.95 -23.45
N SER A 110 -1.41 -8.70 -23.38
CA SER A 110 -0.53 -8.77 -24.54
C SER A 110 -0.59 -10.13 -25.22
N ARG A 111 -0.43 -11.21 -24.45
CA ARG A 111 -0.53 -12.59 -24.97
C ARG A 111 -1.92 -12.91 -25.55
N ILE A 112 -2.98 -12.35 -24.99
CA ILE A 112 -4.33 -12.49 -25.56
C ILE A 112 -4.40 -11.83 -26.93
N GLY A 113 -3.87 -10.62 -27.09
CA GLY A 113 -3.78 -9.95 -28.40
C GLY A 113 -3.03 -10.78 -29.43
N GLU A 114 -1.88 -11.33 -29.07
CA GLU A 114 -1.08 -12.24 -29.91
C GLU A 114 -1.85 -13.50 -30.30
N GLN A 115 -2.57 -14.14 -29.36
CA GLN A 115 -3.38 -15.34 -29.62
C GLN A 115 -4.54 -15.09 -30.57
N HIS A 116 -5.05 -13.85 -30.61
CA HIS A 116 -6.14 -13.44 -31.51
C HIS A 116 -5.64 -12.78 -32.80
N ASP A 117 -4.31 -12.68 -32.99
CA ASP A 117 -3.68 -11.98 -34.10
C ASP A 117 -4.18 -10.52 -34.25
N VAL A 118 -4.33 -9.84 -33.11
CA VAL A 118 -4.80 -8.45 -33.02
C VAL A 118 -3.77 -7.58 -32.30
N ALA A 119 -3.37 -6.49 -32.98
CA ALA A 119 -2.56 -5.45 -32.34
C ALA A 119 -3.40 -4.68 -31.30
N LEU A 120 -2.99 -4.72 -30.03
CA LEU A 120 -3.64 -3.96 -28.96
C LEU A 120 -3.06 -2.52 -28.94
N GLU A 121 -3.56 -1.65 -29.80
CA GLU A 121 -3.02 -0.29 -30.00
C GLU A 121 -3.07 0.57 -28.73
N ALA A 122 -3.98 0.32 -27.80
CA ALA A 122 -4.10 1.01 -26.52
C ALA A 122 -3.09 0.53 -25.45
N LEU A 123 -2.53 -0.68 -25.60
CA LEU A 123 -1.64 -1.28 -24.61
C LEU A 123 -0.40 -0.42 -24.29
N PRO A 124 0.27 0.24 -25.27
CA PRO A 124 1.45 1.06 -25.00
C PRO A 124 1.15 2.46 -24.43
N TYR A 125 -0.09 2.77 -24.11
CA TYR A 125 -0.43 4.06 -23.52
C TYR A 125 -0.29 4.05 -21.99
N LEU A 126 0.00 5.23 -21.42
CA LEU A 126 0.08 5.42 -19.96
C LEU A 126 -1.18 4.94 -19.23
N GLU A 127 -2.36 5.10 -19.85
CA GLU A 127 -3.63 4.63 -19.31
C GLU A 127 -3.59 3.15 -18.91
N SER A 128 -3.01 2.28 -19.76
CA SER A 128 -2.92 0.85 -19.46
C SER A 128 -2.08 0.55 -18.21
N LEU A 129 -0.97 1.29 -18.00
CA LEU A 129 -0.17 1.18 -16.78
C LEU A 129 -0.95 1.69 -15.55
N LEU A 130 -1.70 2.79 -15.69
CA LEU A 130 -2.55 3.32 -14.61
C LEU A 130 -3.63 2.31 -14.21
N LEU A 131 -4.32 1.69 -15.18
CA LEU A 131 -5.30 0.63 -14.91
C LEU A 131 -4.69 -0.52 -14.11
N GLY A 132 -3.54 -1.06 -14.54
CA GLY A 132 -2.87 -2.15 -13.84
C GLY A 132 -2.40 -1.76 -12.42
N THR A 133 -1.94 -0.53 -12.27
CA THR A 133 -1.51 -0.01 -10.96
C THR A 133 -2.69 0.17 -10.00
N ILE A 134 -3.82 0.67 -10.47
CA ILE A 134 -5.06 0.85 -9.70
C ILE A 134 -5.62 -0.52 -9.31
N ASP A 135 -5.76 -1.45 -10.28
CA ASP A 135 -6.26 -2.80 -10.03
C ASP A 135 -5.41 -3.52 -8.96
N ALA A 136 -4.08 -3.44 -9.06
CA ALA A 136 -3.17 -4.02 -8.06
C ALA A 136 -3.38 -3.40 -6.67
N ALA A 137 -3.61 -2.09 -6.58
CA ALA A 137 -3.83 -1.40 -5.32
C ALA A 137 -5.17 -1.79 -4.68
N LEU A 138 -6.24 -1.90 -5.46
CA LEU A 138 -7.57 -2.34 -4.99
C LEU A 138 -7.52 -3.78 -4.49
N ALA A 139 -6.92 -4.69 -5.27
CA ALA A 139 -6.75 -6.09 -4.90
C ALA A 139 -5.93 -6.24 -3.61
N ALA A 140 -4.81 -5.54 -3.49
CA ALA A 140 -3.98 -5.55 -2.29
C ALA A 140 -4.73 -5.02 -1.06
N GLN A 141 -5.53 -3.95 -1.20
CA GLN A 141 -6.29 -3.41 -0.07
C GLN A 141 -7.38 -4.39 0.41
N ASN A 142 -8.03 -5.13 -0.50
CA ASN A 142 -8.95 -6.20 -0.10
C ASN A 142 -8.21 -7.31 0.68
N ALA A 143 -7.02 -7.70 0.24
CA ALA A 143 -6.19 -8.65 0.98
C ALA A 143 -5.80 -8.10 2.37
N VAL A 144 -5.53 -6.79 2.51
CA VAL A 144 -5.24 -6.15 3.81
C VAL A 144 -6.45 -6.22 4.73
N VAL A 145 -7.65 -5.94 4.24
CA VAL A 145 -8.87 -6.07 5.05
C VAL A 145 -9.06 -7.52 5.51
N ALA A 146 -8.86 -8.47 4.61
CA ALA A 146 -8.97 -9.90 4.94
C ALA A 146 -7.94 -10.34 5.99
N LEU A 147 -6.64 -10.00 5.81
CA LEU A 147 -5.59 -10.42 6.76
C LEU A 147 -5.81 -9.83 8.15
N GLU A 148 -6.24 -8.57 8.24
CA GLU A 148 -6.53 -7.93 9.52
C GLU A 148 -7.73 -8.58 10.23
N SER A 149 -8.75 -9.04 9.49
CA SER A 149 -9.86 -9.83 10.06
C SER A 149 -9.42 -11.17 10.64
N LEU A 150 -8.29 -11.71 10.16
CA LEU A 150 -7.67 -12.93 10.67
C LEU A 150 -6.67 -12.67 11.82
N GLY A 151 -6.59 -11.43 12.32
CA GLY A 151 -5.65 -11.03 13.38
C GLY A 151 -4.20 -10.89 12.91
N LEU A 152 -3.96 -10.85 11.62
CA LEU A 152 -2.65 -10.58 11.03
C LEU A 152 -2.41 -9.08 10.92
N GLY A 153 -1.16 -8.69 10.73
CA GLY A 153 -0.76 -7.33 10.46
C GLY A 153 0.06 -7.23 9.18
N SER A 154 0.13 -6.05 8.61
CA SER A 154 0.87 -5.83 7.39
C SER A 154 1.50 -4.43 7.30
N VAL A 155 2.45 -4.28 6.36
CA VAL A 155 2.97 -2.99 5.93
C VAL A 155 3.27 -3.00 4.43
N TYR A 156 2.82 -1.97 3.74
CA TYR A 156 3.16 -1.72 2.34
C TYR A 156 4.61 -1.28 2.18
N ILE A 157 5.29 -1.82 1.17
CA ILE A 157 6.70 -1.59 0.86
C ILE A 157 6.84 -0.87 -0.49
N GLY A 158 6.77 0.44 -0.46
CA GLY A 158 7.05 1.25 -1.65
C GLY A 158 8.51 1.21 -2.10
N GLY A 159 9.43 0.79 -1.24
CA GLY A 159 10.85 0.61 -1.53
C GLY A 159 11.14 -0.38 -2.66
N ILE A 160 10.22 -1.28 -2.99
CA ILE A 160 10.31 -2.16 -4.17
C ILE A 160 10.55 -1.38 -5.47
N ARG A 161 10.11 -0.12 -5.53
CA ARG A 161 10.32 0.76 -6.70
C ARG A 161 11.66 1.48 -6.73
N ASN A 162 12.55 1.23 -5.77
CA ASN A 162 13.90 1.85 -5.80
C ASN A 162 14.77 1.25 -6.91
N ASP A 163 14.50 0.00 -7.29
CA ASP A 163 15.19 -0.75 -8.35
C ASP A 163 14.20 -1.78 -8.92
N ILE A 164 13.37 -1.34 -9.87
CA ILE A 164 12.33 -2.22 -10.44
C ILE A 164 12.90 -3.28 -11.39
N GLU A 165 14.01 -3.01 -12.04
CA GLU A 165 14.68 -3.98 -12.92
C GLU A 165 15.34 -5.08 -12.09
N GLY A 166 15.99 -4.75 -10.98
CA GLY A 166 16.53 -5.72 -10.04
C GLY A 166 15.44 -6.59 -9.40
N VAL A 167 14.30 -6.00 -9.05
CA VAL A 167 13.14 -6.76 -8.56
C VAL A 167 12.55 -7.65 -9.65
N ALA A 168 12.46 -7.17 -10.88
CA ALA A 168 11.96 -7.96 -12.01
C ALA A 168 12.88 -9.16 -12.29
N ALA A 169 14.20 -8.96 -12.26
CA ALA A 169 15.17 -10.02 -12.42
C ALA A 169 15.10 -11.05 -11.27
N GLU A 170 14.95 -10.61 -10.00
CA GLU A 170 14.84 -11.50 -8.84
C GLU A 170 13.57 -12.37 -8.87
N LEU A 171 12.50 -11.86 -9.48
CA LEU A 171 11.19 -12.53 -9.53
C LEU A 171 10.86 -13.13 -10.90
N ASP A 172 11.79 -13.12 -11.85
CA ASP A 172 11.60 -13.60 -13.23
C ASP A 172 10.36 -12.96 -13.90
N LEU A 173 10.18 -11.64 -13.72
CA LEU A 173 9.02 -10.94 -14.30
C LEU A 173 9.21 -10.76 -15.80
N PRO A 174 8.19 -11.09 -16.63
CA PRO A 174 8.26 -10.84 -18.07
C PRO A 174 8.10 -9.35 -18.40
N ALA A 175 8.33 -8.99 -19.67
CA ALA A 175 7.99 -7.67 -20.18
C ALA A 175 6.51 -7.32 -19.90
N HIS A 176 6.20 -6.04 -19.77
CA HIS A 176 4.87 -5.51 -19.43
C HIS A 176 4.36 -5.91 -18.03
N VAL A 177 5.25 -6.31 -17.11
CA VAL A 177 4.91 -6.55 -15.70
C VAL A 177 5.74 -5.63 -14.82
N TYR A 178 5.07 -4.81 -14.02
CA TYR A 178 5.68 -3.78 -13.17
C TYR A 178 5.43 -4.04 -11.70
N PRO A 179 6.48 -4.11 -10.83
CA PRO A 179 6.32 -4.28 -9.40
C PRO A 179 5.88 -2.96 -8.74
N VAL A 180 4.58 -2.86 -8.40
CA VAL A 180 3.97 -1.64 -7.87
C VAL A 180 4.40 -1.38 -6.42
N PHE A 181 4.27 -2.38 -5.57
CA PHE A 181 4.70 -2.37 -4.16
C PHE A 181 4.76 -3.78 -3.59
N GLY A 182 5.50 -3.93 -2.50
CA GLY A 182 5.46 -5.12 -1.66
C GLY A 182 4.46 -4.97 -0.50
N LEU A 183 4.11 -6.09 0.13
CA LEU A 183 3.31 -6.18 1.35
C LEU A 183 3.91 -7.25 2.25
N CYS A 184 4.45 -6.85 3.41
CA CYS A 184 4.83 -7.80 4.46
C CYS A 184 3.58 -8.23 5.22
N VAL A 185 3.45 -9.52 5.51
CA VAL A 185 2.30 -10.11 6.23
C VAL A 185 2.80 -11.04 7.31
N GLY A 186 2.23 -10.93 8.52
CA GLY A 186 2.57 -11.79 9.66
C GLY A 186 1.77 -11.43 10.90
N TYR A 187 1.95 -12.19 11.98
CA TYR A 187 1.39 -11.82 13.27
C TYR A 187 2.14 -10.63 13.86
N PRO A 188 1.43 -9.58 14.37
CA PRO A 188 2.10 -8.47 15.04
C PRO A 188 2.89 -8.96 16.26
N SER A 189 4.11 -8.43 16.45
CA SER A 189 4.90 -8.69 17.65
C SER A 189 4.27 -7.99 18.86
N ALA A 190 4.09 -8.71 19.95
CA ALA A 190 3.62 -8.17 21.22
C ALA A 190 4.63 -7.20 21.86
N ASP A 191 5.94 -7.40 21.62
CA ASP A 191 7.02 -6.58 22.19
C ASP A 191 7.09 -5.17 21.59
N ARG A 192 6.60 -5.01 20.36
CA ARG A 192 6.58 -3.74 19.65
C ARG A 192 5.22 -3.51 18.98
N PRO A 193 4.17 -3.25 19.76
CA PRO A 193 2.82 -3.09 19.24
C PRO A 193 2.72 -1.86 18.34
N ALA A 194 2.14 -2.04 17.17
CA ALA A 194 1.83 -0.94 16.26
C ALA A 194 0.65 -0.11 16.80
N LYS A 195 0.68 1.18 16.55
CA LYS A 195 -0.36 2.13 16.98
C LYS A 195 -1.14 2.69 15.80
N VAL A 196 -2.40 3.00 16.03
CA VAL A 196 -3.24 3.70 15.05
C VAL A 196 -2.73 5.12 14.92
N LYS A 197 -2.17 5.46 13.75
CA LYS A 197 -1.67 6.80 13.48
C LYS A 197 -2.83 7.70 13.06
N PRO A 198 -2.95 8.92 13.61
CA PRO A 198 -3.94 9.89 13.17
C PRO A 198 -3.89 10.16 11.66
N ARG A 199 -5.05 10.48 11.10
CA ARG A 199 -5.22 10.90 9.71
C ARG A 199 -5.68 12.35 9.65
N LEU A 200 -5.57 12.95 8.47
CA LEU A 200 -6.17 14.24 8.16
C LEU A 200 -7.65 14.26 8.56
N PRO A 201 -8.20 15.40 9.01
CA PRO A 201 -9.63 15.53 9.26
C PRO A 201 -10.40 15.30 7.96
N GLN A 202 -11.65 14.82 8.07
CA GLN A 202 -12.45 14.46 6.88
C GLN A 202 -12.64 15.64 5.93
N GLU A 203 -12.79 16.84 6.46
CA GLU A 203 -12.97 18.07 5.72
C GLU A 203 -11.77 18.45 4.84
N ALA A 204 -10.60 17.90 5.11
CA ALA A 204 -9.39 18.11 4.29
C ALA A 204 -9.35 17.19 3.06
N VAL A 205 -10.20 16.17 2.98
CA VAL A 205 -10.22 15.18 1.89
C VAL A 205 -11.57 15.03 1.24
N LEU A 206 -12.65 15.46 1.92
CA LEU A 206 -14.03 15.41 1.40
C LEU A 206 -14.45 16.81 0.95
N HIS A 207 -14.75 16.95 -0.31
CA HIS A 207 -15.32 18.17 -0.91
C HIS A 207 -16.72 17.87 -1.41
N HIS A 208 -17.66 18.80 -1.19
CA HIS A 208 -19.03 18.67 -1.67
C HIS A 208 -19.20 19.44 -2.98
N GLU A 209 -19.72 18.78 -4.00
CA GLU A 209 -19.99 19.28 -5.35
C GLU A 209 -18.72 19.76 -6.09
N THR A 210 -17.90 20.63 -5.48
CA THR A 210 -16.71 21.21 -6.09
C THR A 210 -15.52 21.16 -5.14
N TYR A 211 -14.31 21.08 -5.69
CA TYR A 211 -13.07 21.12 -4.93
C TYR A 211 -12.85 22.52 -4.33
N SER A 212 -12.43 22.60 -3.06
CA SER A 212 -12.13 23.86 -2.38
C SER A 212 -10.95 23.73 -1.41
N THR A 213 -10.08 24.72 -1.39
CA THR A 213 -8.96 24.85 -0.45
C THR A 213 -9.20 25.90 0.63
N ALA A 214 -10.39 26.48 0.72
CA ALA A 214 -10.69 27.64 1.58
C ALA A 214 -10.35 27.43 3.08
N GLN A 215 -10.46 26.20 3.58
CA GLN A 215 -10.15 25.83 4.97
C GLN A 215 -8.87 25.03 5.13
N GLU A 216 -8.17 24.69 4.04
CA GLU A 216 -7.07 23.74 4.02
C GLU A 216 -5.98 24.11 5.03
N GLN A 217 -5.48 25.33 5.02
CA GLN A 217 -4.40 25.80 5.91
C GLN A 217 -4.71 25.56 7.39
N SER A 218 -5.93 25.89 7.83
CA SER A 218 -6.36 25.70 9.22
C SER A 218 -6.52 24.22 9.59
N LEU A 219 -6.99 23.39 8.65
CA LEU A 219 -7.15 21.96 8.83
C LEU A 219 -5.79 21.26 8.94
N LEU A 220 -4.83 21.65 8.09
CA LEU A 220 -3.47 21.11 8.13
C LEU A 220 -2.71 21.49 9.39
N ALA A 221 -2.82 22.75 9.85
CA ALA A 221 -2.20 23.18 11.10
C ALA A 221 -2.72 22.36 12.30
N ARG A 222 -4.04 22.16 12.42
CA ARG A 222 -4.61 21.30 13.47
C ARG A 222 -4.15 19.84 13.37
N TYR A 223 -3.96 19.35 12.16
CA TYR A 223 -3.45 17.99 11.96
C TYR A 223 -1.97 17.88 12.35
N ASP A 224 -1.16 18.86 12.04
CA ASP A 224 0.25 18.91 12.46
C ASP A 224 0.38 18.84 13.99
N GLU A 225 -0.43 19.60 14.72
CA GLU A 225 -0.46 19.55 16.20
C GLU A 225 -0.85 18.16 16.71
N ARG A 226 -1.92 17.54 16.16
CA ARG A 226 -2.40 16.21 16.57
C ARG A 226 -1.37 15.12 16.28
N LEU A 227 -0.75 15.18 15.11
CA LEU A 227 0.27 14.21 14.73
C LEU A 227 1.55 14.38 15.55
N GLY A 228 1.96 15.62 15.82
CA GLY A 228 3.08 15.92 16.70
C GLY A 228 2.85 15.39 18.12
N ALA A 229 1.66 15.59 18.68
CA ALA A 229 1.26 15.05 19.98
C ALA A 229 1.28 13.51 20.00
N PHE A 230 0.82 12.87 18.92
CA PHE A 230 0.92 11.42 18.77
C PHE A 230 2.37 10.95 18.78
N TYR A 231 3.25 11.54 17.99
CA TYR A 231 4.67 11.18 17.94
C TYR A 231 5.35 11.36 19.29
N HIS A 232 5.09 12.47 19.97
CA HIS A 232 5.63 12.72 21.31
C HIS A 232 5.18 11.64 22.32
N ARG A 233 3.90 11.30 22.34
CA ARG A 233 3.34 10.26 23.22
C ARG A 233 3.94 8.88 22.95
N GLU A 234 4.19 8.56 21.70
CA GLU A 234 4.77 7.26 21.30
C GLU A 234 6.32 7.26 21.33
N GLY A 235 6.96 8.31 21.84
CA GLY A 235 8.42 8.40 21.92
C GLY A 235 9.13 8.44 20.56
N MET A 236 8.42 8.83 19.50
CA MET A 236 8.95 8.90 18.14
C MET A 236 9.59 10.25 17.87
N LYS A 237 10.80 10.25 17.30
CA LYS A 237 11.44 11.47 16.80
C LYS A 237 10.84 11.80 15.43
N ALA A 238 9.84 12.67 15.41
CA ALA A 238 9.26 13.14 14.16
C ALA A 238 8.65 14.53 14.36
N SER A 239 8.77 15.34 13.32
CA SER A 239 8.13 16.64 13.15
C SER A 239 6.66 16.48 12.75
N GLY A 240 5.96 17.61 12.59
CA GLY A 240 4.61 17.64 12.04
C GLY A 240 4.52 17.02 10.65
N TRP A 241 3.32 16.76 10.18
CA TRP A 241 3.07 16.16 8.87
C TRP A 241 3.57 17.05 7.71
N SER A 242 3.34 18.35 7.79
CA SER A 242 3.76 19.31 6.76
C SER A 242 5.27 19.27 6.52
N GLU A 243 6.08 19.24 7.59
CA GLU A 243 7.53 19.09 7.48
C GLU A 243 7.94 17.76 6.88
N GLN A 244 7.24 16.66 7.20
CA GLN A 244 7.50 15.35 6.59
C GLN A 244 7.21 15.35 5.09
N VAL A 245 6.10 15.98 4.66
CA VAL A 245 5.76 16.15 3.24
C VAL A 245 6.85 16.94 2.51
N VAL A 246 7.23 18.08 3.03
CA VAL A 246 8.31 18.90 2.45
C VAL A 246 9.62 18.10 2.40
N SER A 247 10.02 17.48 3.50
CA SER A 247 11.25 16.67 3.56
C SER A 247 11.24 15.54 2.53
N ARG A 248 10.08 14.90 2.32
CA ARG A 248 9.92 13.75 1.39
C ARG A 248 10.00 14.15 -0.07
N LEU A 249 9.64 15.39 -0.42
CA LEU A 249 9.47 15.82 -1.81
C LEU A 249 10.44 16.94 -2.25
N ARG A 250 11.23 17.51 -1.34
CA ARG A 250 12.06 18.69 -1.60
C ARG A 250 13.25 18.47 -2.55
N SER A 251 13.66 17.23 -2.78
CA SER A 251 14.83 16.94 -3.62
C SER A 251 14.68 15.63 -4.38
N VAL A 252 15.36 15.52 -5.52
CA VAL A 252 15.44 14.28 -6.31
C VAL A 252 16.07 13.15 -5.48
N ALA A 253 17.07 13.44 -4.65
CA ALA A 253 17.70 12.43 -3.78
C ALA A 253 16.70 11.73 -2.84
N SER A 254 15.59 12.38 -2.48
CA SER A 254 14.54 11.76 -1.67
C SER A 254 13.69 10.72 -2.43
N LEU A 255 13.88 10.58 -3.75
CA LEU A 255 13.26 9.55 -4.57
C LEU A 255 13.96 8.19 -4.45
N HIS A 256 15.23 8.16 -3.99
CA HIS A 256 15.96 6.91 -3.75
C HIS A 256 16.06 6.00 -4.98
N GLY A 257 16.43 6.53 -6.13
CA GLY A 257 16.54 5.79 -7.42
C GLY A 257 15.29 5.88 -8.31
N ARG A 258 14.14 6.28 -7.76
CA ARG A 258 12.85 6.30 -8.50
C ARG A 258 12.75 7.43 -9.52
N GLU A 259 13.72 8.31 -9.59
CA GLU A 259 13.87 9.29 -10.68
C GLU A 259 14.09 8.62 -12.04
N ALA A 260 14.67 7.41 -12.04
CA ALA A 260 14.87 6.61 -13.25
C ALA A 260 13.64 5.81 -13.71
N LEU A 261 12.57 5.79 -12.90
CA LEU A 261 11.41 4.91 -13.08
C LEU A 261 10.79 4.95 -14.48
N LEU A 262 10.73 6.13 -15.11
CA LEU A 262 10.19 6.27 -16.46
C LEU A 262 11.01 5.51 -17.50
N ASP A 263 12.34 5.62 -17.43
CA ASP A 263 13.23 4.98 -18.38
C ASP A 263 13.30 3.45 -18.13
N GLU A 264 13.26 3.03 -16.88
CA GLU A 264 13.18 1.62 -16.50
C GLU A 264 11.88 0.98 -16.99
N LEU A 265 10.73 1.62 -16.80
CA LEU A 265 9.44 1.14 -17.33
C LEU A 265 9.46 0.99 -18.86
N LYS A 266 10.07 1.92 -19.60
CA LYS A 266 10.23 1.79 -21.04
C LYS A 266 11.09 0.58 -21.41
N ARG A 267 12.20 0.32 -20.68
CA ARG A 267 13.02 -0.89 -20.89
C ARG A 267 12.26 -2.17 -20.55
N MET A 268 11.34 -2.13 -19.61
CA MET A 268 10.43 -3.24 -19.28
C MET A 268 9.27 -3.42 -20.28
N GLY A 269 9.25 -2.66 -21.39
CA GLY A 269 8.30 -2.80 -22.49
C GLY A 269 7.09 -1.88 -22.43
N PHE A 270 6.96 -1.02 -21.41
CA PHE A 270 5.86 -0.06 -21.34
C PHE A 270 6.09 1.11 -22.30
N GLY A 271 5.19 1.33 -23.25
CA GLY A 271 5.32 2.40 -24.26
C GLY A 271 5.18 3.81 -23.68
N LEU A 272 4.27 4.00 -22.76
CA LEU A 272 3.98 5.25 -22.01
C LEU A 272 3.74 6.47 -22.94
N ARG A 273 2.94 6.26 -24.00
CA ARG A 273 2.51 7.30 -24.94
C ARG A 273 1.45 8.20 -24.34
#